data_a7945bedc2cc980b2fde2e0291ce95b4
#
_entry.id   a7945bedc2cc980b2fde2e0291ce95b4
#
_cell.length_a   1.000
_cell.length_b   1.000
_cell.length_c   1.000
_cell.angle_alpha   90.00
_cell.angle_beta   90.00
_cell.angle_gamma   90.00
#
_symmetry.space_group_name_H-M   'P 1'
#
loop_
_entity.id
_entity.type
_entity.pdbx_description
1 polymer ?
#
loop_
_entity_poly.entity_id
_entity_poly.type
_entity_poly.pdbx_seq_one_letter_code
_entity_poly.pdbx_strand_id
1 'polypeptide(L)'
;SKTTPLDIVLVLDVSGSMDDDLGESTWEYTPTDEQRWSYSDINGSRWTTYYFRDDDGNYYEVEAESDGSWGNRQYSIGYYTGSGFYRDWNQLGTTSRNQNANLWTGTLYTRQEITTSKMEAMQSAVNGFIDQVAENAAGADNDVTHRISIVKFADDSYADSVGNDRQDDYYAYNYTQIVKDFTTVDAAGVQQLTGAIEALEPAGATSVDYGLTLAQDVLDGQWRHDGGEWWVEDPTLTGARQDAKQVVVVFTDGEPNHGNDFDDDVAATAVNLAHDLKNNGVTVYTIGMFEDADPDDIRDNFNKYMNGVSSNYPNATATNRFGQASWNFCNLGTRVTEGNYYFAADDAEELE
;
A
#
# COMPACT_ATOMS: atom_id res chain seq x y z
N SER A 1 -9.29 29.25 -17.23
CA SER A 1 -10.32 28.20 -17.11
C SER A 1 -10.74 28.08 -15.64
N LYS A 2 -12.02 27.91 -15.40
CA LYS A 2 -12.53 27.73 -14.04
C LYS A 2 -12.18 26.34 -13.53
N THR A 3 -11.70 26.25 -12.31
CA THR A 3 -11.50 24.97 -11.63
C THR A 3 -12.85 24.32 -11.36
N THR A 4 -13.01 23.07 -11.77
CA THR A 4 -14.22 22.30 -11.52
C THR A 4 -14.20 21.74 -10.10
N PRO A 5 -15.25 21.88 -9.30
CA PRO A 5 -15.32 21.22 -8.01
C PRO A 5 -15.31 19.70 -8.15
N LEU A 6 -14.70 19.04 -7.21
CA LEU A 6 -14.57 17.57 -7.19
C LEU A 6 -15.30 16.99 -5.99
N ASP A 7 -16.03 15.91 -6.22
CA ASP A 7 -16.54 15.02 -5.19
C ASP A 7 -15.88 13.65 -5.39
N ILE A 8 -15.00 13.28 -4.47
CA ILE A 8 -14.12 12.12 -4.57
C ILE A 8 -14.48 11.12 -3.48
N VAL A 9 -14.69 9.86 -3.87
CA VAL A 9 -14.83 8.75 -2.93
C VAL A 9 -13.59 7.88 -3.02
N LEU A 10 -12.86 7.77 -1.92
CA LEU A 10 -11.73 6.85 -1.76
C LEU A 10 -12.27 5.52 -1.25
N VAL A 11 -12.03 4.46 -2.00
CA VAL A 11 -12.46 3.08 -1.68
C VAL A 11 -11.20 2.28 -1.37
N LEU A 12 -10.94 2.05 -0.09
CA LEU A 12 -9.66 1.61 0.42
C LEU A 12 -9.70 0.17 0.94
N ASP A 13 -8.78 -0.64 0.45
CA ASP A 13 -8.56 -2.00 0.90
C ASP A 13 -7.94 -1.98 2.30
N VAL A 14 -8.65 -2.55 3.27
CA VAL A 14 -8.15 -2.77 4.64
C VAL A 14 -8.16 -4.25 5.01
N SER A 15 -7.99 -5.13 4.02
CA SER A 15 -7.86 -6.57 4.24
C SER A 15 -6.59 -6.93 5.00
N GLY A 16 -6.54 -8.14 5.54
CA GLY A 16 -5.39 -8.63 6.31
C GLY A 16 -4.07 -8.60 5.54
N SER A 17 -4.11 -8.84 4.22
CA SER A 17 -2.94 -8.82 3.35
C SER A 17 -2.31 -7.43 3.19
N MET A 18 -3.02 -6.36 3.55
CA MET A 18 -2.48 -5.00 3.58
C MET A 18 -1.40 -4.81 4.66
N ASP A 19 -1.27 -5.74 5.59
CA ASP A 19 -0.18 -5.76 6.56
C ASP A 19 1.13 -6.32 5.97
N ASP A 20 1.08 -6.94 4.81
CA ASP A 20 2.25 -7.46 4.11
C ASP A 20 3.12 -6.32 3.57
N ASP A 21 4.42 -6.60 3.41
CA ASP A 21 5.37 -5.63 2.89
C ASP A 21 5.11 -5.33 1.41
N LEU A 22 5.25 -4.06 1.05
CA LEU A 22 5.23 -3.59 -0.33
C LEU A 22 6.66 -3.41 -0.83
N GLY A 23 7.04 -4.19 -1.85
CA GLY A 23 8.37 -4.13 -2.43
C GLY A 23 9.46 -4.77 -1.57
N GLU A 24 10.71 -4.50 -1.91
CA GLU A 24 11.87 -5.01 -1.18
C GLU A 24 12.19 -4.15 0.03
N SER A 25 12.71 -4.79 1.07
CA SER A 25 13.20 -4.07 2.25
C SER A 25 14.47 -3.30 1.91
N THR A 26 14.66 -2.18 2.60
CA THR A 26 15.89 -1.39 2.56
C THR A 26 16.61 -1.48 3.90
N TRP A 27 17.87 -1.11 3.91
CA TRP A 27 18.68 -1.14 5.12
C TRP A 27 19.05 0.28 5.54
N GLU A 28 18.86 0.59 6.82
CA GLU A 28 19.33 1.82 7.43
C GLU A 28 20.56 1.51 8.28
N TYR A 29 21.68 2.18 7.97
CA TYR A 29 22.95 2.02 8.66
C TYR A 29 23.15 3.12 9.68
N THR A 30 23.47 2.73 10.91
CA THR A 30 23.72 3.64 12.02
C THR A 30 25.17 3.52 12.47
N PRO A 31 25.93 4.63 12.53
CA PRO A 31 27.30 4.58 12.98
C PRO A 31 27.37 4.24 14.48
N THR A 32 28.33 3.39 14.83
CA THR A 32 28.77 3.20 16.21
C THR A 32 29.82 4.25 16.56
N ASP A 33 30.18 4.35 17.83
CA ASP A 33 31.27 5.22 18.24
C ASP A 33 32.61 4.77 17.64
N GLU A 34 33.47 5.72 17.34
CA GLU A 34 34.85 5.39 16.92
C GLU A 34 35.56 4.66 18.05
N GLN A 35 36.14 3.49 17.74
CA GLN A 35 36.85 2.67 18.70
C GLN A 35 37.90 1.81 18.04
N ARG A 36 38.68 1.10 18.89
CA ARG A 36 39.62 0.06 18.47
C ARG A 36 38.90 -1.25 18.33
N TRP A 37 39.08 -1.90 17.19
CA TRP A 37 38.43 -3.18 16.87
C TRP A 37 39.43 -4.31 16.82
N SER A 38 39.10 -5.37 17.52
CA SER A 38 39.88 -6.61 17.56
C SER A 38 39.15 -7.75 16.86
N TYR A 39 39.85 -8.86 16.63
CA TYR A 39 39.23 -10.11 16.19
C TYR A 39 38.08 -10.52 17.12
N SER A 40 38.34 -10.49 18.46
CA SER A 40 37.33 -10.86 19.44
C SER A 40 36.07 -10.00 19.42
N ASP A 41 36.18 -8.71 19.12
CA ASP A 41 35.04 -7.82 19.01
C ASP A 41 34.06 -8.27 17.92
N ILE A 42 34.59 -8.74 16.80
CA ILE A 42 33.78 -9.19 15.66
C ILE A 42 33.34 -10.64 15.85
N ASN A 43 34.29 -11.55 16.15
CA ASN A 43 34.01 -12.98 16.26
C ASN A 43 33.22 -13.33 17.53
N GLY A 44 33.41 -12.61 18.62
CA GLY A 44 32.71 -12.79 19.88
C GLY A 44 31.29 -12.22 19.92
N SER A 45 30.92 -11.41 18.96
CA SER A 45 29.58 -10.82 18.87
C SER A 45 28.58 -11.84 18.37
N ARG A 46 27.69 -12.33 19.24
CA ARG A 46 26.64 -13.28 18.85
C ARG A 46 25.40 -12.62 18.27
N TRP A 47 25.16 -11.35 18.64
CA TRP A 47 23.88 -10.69 18.41
C TRP A 47 24.01 -9.45 17.55
N THR A 48 25.23 -9.00 17.25
CA THR A 48 25.48 -7.78 16.50
C THR A 48 26.40 -8.07 15.33
N THR A 49 25.94 -7.73 14.14
CA THR A 49 26.76 -7.73 12.92
C THR A 49 27.18 -6.30 12.65
N TYR A 50 28.47 -6.10 12.38
CA TYR A 50 29.03 -4.79 12.08
C TYR A 50 29.35 -4.66 10.59
N TYR A 51 29.25 -3.44 10.08
CA TYR A 51 29.47 -3.11 8.68
C TYR A 51 30.55 -2.03 8.54
N PHE A 52 31.36 -2.20 7.53
CA PHE A 52 32.35 -1.21 7.10
C PHE A 52 31.80 -0.41 5.93
N ARG A 53 31.96 0.91 5.96
CA ARG A 53 31.63 1.81 4.87
C ARG A 53 32.88 2.23 4.14
N ASP A 54 32.96 1.98 2.82
CA ASP A 54 34.08 2.41 1.99
C ASP A 54 33.94 3.89 1.57
N ASP A 55 34.94 4.39 0.83
CA ASP A 55 34.96 5.78 0.38
C ASP A 55 33.88 6.11 -0.65
N ASP A 56 33.35 5.10 -1.33
CA ASP A 56 32.26 5.23 -2.30
C ASP A 56 30.87 5.16 -1.64
N GLY A 57 30.82 4.95 -0.32
CA GLY A 57 29.59 4.86 0.46
C GLY A 57 28.94 3.48 0.46
N ASN A 58 29.64 2.45 -0.01
CA ASN A 58 29.18 1.08 0.04
C ASN A 58 29.43 0.46 1.42
N TYR A 59 28.52 -0.38 1.86
CA TYR A 59 28.61 -1.09 3.14
C TYR A 59 28.88 -2.56 2.93
N TYR A 60 29.80 -3.10 3.74
CA TYR A 60 30.20 -4.52 3.70
C TYR A 60 30.19 -5.09 5.10
N GLU A 61 29.68 -6.31 5.24
CA GLU A 61 29.72 -7.03 6.51
C GLU A 61 31.16 -7.27 6.93
N VAL A 62 31.51 -6.89 8.16
CA VAL A 62 32.82 -7.14 8.73
C VAL A 62 32.87 -8.55 9.27
N GLU A 63 33.86 -9.30 8.81
CA GLU A 63 34.12 -10.68 9.23
C GLU A 63 35.47 -10.80 9.91
N ALA A 64 35.56 -11.77 10.83
CA ALA A 64 36.77 -12.12 11.55
C ALA A 64 37.35 -13.40 10.95
N GLU A 65 38.62 -13.35 10.60
CA GLU A 65 39.34 -14.47 10.00
C GLU A 65 40.51 -14.87 10.87
N SER A 66 40.74 -16.18 10.97
CA SER A 66 41.92 -16.72 11.60
C SER A 66 42.62 -17.71 10.68
N ASP A 67 43.96 -17.64 10.64
CA ASP A 67 44.78 -18.49 9.78
C ASP A 67 46.00 -18.99 10.54
N GLY A 68 46.47 -20.15 10.14
CA GLY A 68 47.66 -20.78 10.71
C GLY A 68 47.35 -21.92 11.68
N SER A 69 48.43 -22.61 12.12
CA SER A 69 48.37 -23.76 13.03
C SER A 69 48.43 -23.31 14.47
N TRP A 70 48.11 -24.25 15.38
CA TRP A 70 48.17 -24.04 16.82
C TRP A 70 49.55 -23.50 17.23
N GLY A 71 49.60 -22.35 17.92
CA GLY A 71 50.81 -21.63 18.35
C GLY A 71 51.30 -20.57 17.36
N ASN A 72 50.88 -20.60 16.12
CA ASN A 72 51.19 -19.59 15.05
C ASN A 72 49.98 -18.99 14.40
N ARG A 73 48.82 -19.10 15.05
CA ARG A 73 47.58 -18.57 14.50
C ARG A 73 47.60 -17.04 14.44
N GLN A 74 47.22 -16.50 13.30
CA GLN A 74 47.07 -15.07 13.10
C GLN A 74 45.57 -14.71 12.98
N TYR A 75 45.23 -13.54 13.47
CA TYR A 75 43.87 -13.03 13.51
C TYR A 75 43.78 -11.75 12.71
N SER A 76 42.71 -11.61 11.94
CA SER A 76 42.41 -10.42 11.14
C SER A 76 40.93 -10.13 11.13
N ILE A 77 40.58 -8.89 10.81
CA ILE A 77 39.23 -8.47 10.48
C ILE A 77 39.22 -7.80 9.14
N GLY A 78 38.12 -7.90 8.42
CA GLY A 78 37.99 -7.33 7.11
C GLY A 78 36.61 -7.60 6.52
N TYR A 79 36.51 -7.48 5.21
CA TYR A 79 35.25 -7.70 4.49
C TYR A 79 35.54 -8.31 3.11
N TYR A 80 34.52 -8.96 2.56
CA TYR A 80 34.59 -9.52 1.23
C TYR A 80 33.91 -8.62 0.21
N THR A 81 34.53 -8.46 -0.94
CA THR A 81 33.91 -7.90 -2.14
C THR A 81 33.69 -9.00 -3.17
N GLY A 82 32.76 -8.79 -4.11
CA GLY A 82 32.42 -9.82 -5.09
C GLY A 82 31.44 -10.86 -4.54
N SER A 83 31.17 -11.90 -5.34
CA SER A 83 30.24 -12.96 -4.99
C SER A 83 30.73 -14.35 -5.43
N GLY A 84 30.33 -15.38 -4.72
CA GLY A 84 30.65 -16.76 -5.04
C GLY A 84 32.14 -17.05 -5.09
N PHE A 85 32.62 -17.61 -6.22
CA PHE A 85 34.03 -17.94 -6.44
C PHE A 85 34.92 -16.72 -6.69
N TYR A 86 34.35 -15.55 -6.94
CA TYR A 86 35.07 -14.29 -7.20
C TYR A 86 35.06 -13.36 -6.00
N ARG A 87 34.95 -13.92 -4.81
CA ARG A 87 34.93 -13.22 -3.54
C ARG A 87 36.36 -12.86 -3.12
N ASP A 88 36.63 -11.57 -2.91
CA ASP A 88 37.93 -11.05 -2.55
C ASP A 88 37.95 -10.53 -1.13
N TRP A 89 38.95 -10.98 -0.34
CA TRP A 89 39.18 -10.51 1.01
C TRP A 89 39.84 -9.13 1.02
N ASN A 90 39.29 -8.21 1.80
CA ASN A 90 39.81 -6.87 2.04
C ASN A 90 40.07 -6.70 3.54
N GLN A 91 41.34 -6.74 3.91
CA GLN A 91 41.75 -6.64 5.30
C GLN A 91 41.70 -5.19 5.77
N LEU A 92 41.05 -4.94 6.93
CA LEU A 92 40.95 -3.60 7.51
C LEU A 92 42.21 -3.15 8.23
N GLY A 93 42.97 -4.06 8.76
CA GLY A 93 44.15 -3.71 9.54
C GLY A 93 45.25 -4.74 9.47
N THR A 94 46.26 -4.55 10.32
CA THR A 94 47.37 -5.47 10.41
C THR A 94 47.00 -6.69 11.21
N THR A 95 47.37 -7.87 10.73
CA THR A 95 47.15 -9.11 11.45
C THR A 95 47.93 -9.15 12.75
N SER A 96 47.43 -9.89 13.73
CA SER A 96 48.08 -10.10 15.05
C SER A 96 47.93 -11.54 15.49
N ARG A 97 48.86 -12.00 16.34
CA ARG A 97 48.73 -13.27 17.02
C ARG A 97 47.82 -13.20 18.25
N ASN A 98 47.47 -12.00 18.68
CA ASN A 98 46.58 -11.78 19.81
C ASN A 98 45.18 -11.40 19.31
N GLN A 99 44.21 -12.25 19.59
CA GLN A 99 42.81 -12.03 19.20
C GLN A 99 42.18 -10.78 19.81
N ASN A 100 42.77 -10.23 20.88
CA ASN A 100 42.28 -9.02 21.55
C ASN A 100 43.09 -7.77 21.17
N ALA A 101 44.07 -7.88 20.29
CA ALA A 101 44.85 -6.74 19.83
C ALA A 101 44.01 -5.85 18.92
N ASN A 102 44.30 -4.55 18.95
CA ASN A 102 43.71 -3.62 18.02
C ASN A 102 44.21 -3.92 16.58
N LEU A 103 43.28 -4.29 15.71
CA LEU A 103 43.57 -4.54 14.30
C LEU A 103 43.25 -3.33 13.44
N TRP A 104 42.24 -2.56 13.84
CA TRP A 104 41.81 -1.37 13.12
C TRP A 104 41.09 -0.42 14.07
N THR A 105 41.28 0.87 13.86
CA THR A 105 40.61 1.93 14.63
C THR A 105 39.73 2.72 13.71
N GLY A 106 38.46 2.85 14.03
CA GLY A 106 37.53 3.61 13.24
C GLY A 106 36.07 3.36 13.66
N THR A 107 35.17 3.83 12.84
CA THR A 107 33.72 3.68 13.03
C THR A 107 33.20 2.56 12.16
N LEU A 108 32.56 1.59 12.77
CA LEU A 108 31.74 0.59 12.08
C LEU A 108 30.26 0.92 12.25
N TYR A 109 29.42 0.27 11.47
CA TYR A 109 27.99 0.54 11.43
C TYR A 109 27.21 -0.71 11.83
N THR A 110 26.07 -0.49 12.46
CA THR A 110 25.00 -1.49 12.57
C THR A 110 23.94 -1.16 11.54
N ARG A 111 23.08 -2.11 11.23
CA ARG A 111 21.97 -1.85 10.31
C ARG A 111 20.67 -2.38 10.85
N GLN A 112 19.60 -1.75 10.41
CA GLN A 112 18.24 -2.17 10.67
C GLN A 112 17.49 -2.28 9.35
N GLU A 113 16.72 -3.36 9.21
CA GLU A 113 15.86 -3.54 8.05
C GLU A 113 14.66 -2.60 8.14
N ILE A 114 14.44 -1.84 7.09
CA ILE A 114 13.29 -0.94 6.95
C ILE A 114 12.36 -1.55 5.93
N THR A 115 11.16 -1.88 6.36
CA THR A 115 10.09 -2.36 5.50
C THR A 115 8.92 -1.40 5.56
N THR A 116 8.18 -1.28 4.46
CA THR A 116 6.94 -0.52 4.39
C THR A 116 5.81 -1.48 4.06
N SER A 117 4.80 -1.56 4.90
CA SER A 117 3.62 -2.36 4.60
C SER A 117 2.78 -1.70 3.52
N LYS A 118 1.96 -2.49 2.83
CA LYS A 118 0.99 -1.98 1.84
C LYS A 118 0.04 -0.97 2.49
N MET A 119 -0.38 -1.23 3.73
CA MET A 119 -1.23 -0.31 4.50
C MET A 119 -0.53 1.03 4.74
N GLU A 120 0.70 1.02 5.22
CA GLU A 120 1.47 2.24 5.46
C GLU A 120 1.71 3.03 4.17
N ALA A 121 2.04 2.36 3.08
CA ALA A 121 2.22 2.99 1.77
C ALA A 121 0.92 3.62 1.28
N MET A 122 -0.21 2.94 1.41
CA MET A 122 -1.52 3.47 1.05
C MET A 122 -1.88 4.68 1.91
N GLN A 123 -1.70 4.60 3.21
CA GLN A 123 -2.00 5.72 4.13
C GLN A 123 -1.17 6.95 3.78
N SER A 124 0.11 6.79 3.50
CA SER A 124 1.01 7.89 3.10
C SER A 124 0.57 8.51 1.76
N ALA A 125 0.31 7.67 0.75
CA ALA A 125 -0.13 8.14 -0.57
C ALA A 125 -1.48 8.87 -0.50
N VAL A 126 -2.43 8.34 0.26
CA VAL A 126 -3.76 8.96 0.42
C VAL A 126 -3.65 10.29 1.17
N ASN A 127 -2.84 10.36 2.22
CA ASN A 127 -2.62 11.61 2.94
C ASN A 127 -1.98 12.69 2.04
N GLY A 128 -1.00 12.30 1.22
CA GLY A 128 -0.41 13.20 0.21
C GLY A 128 -1.42 13.67 -0.84
N PHE A 129 -2.29 12.78 -1.28
CA PHE A 129 -3.38 13.12 -2.21
C PHE A 129 -4.36 14.11 -1.58
N ILE A 130 -4.77 13.91 -0.32
CA ILE A 130 -5.65 14.83 0.41
C ILE A 130 -5.03 16.23 0.48
N ASP A 131 -3.75 16.31 0.84
CA ASP A 131 -3.02 17.57 0.89
C ASP A 131 -2.98 18.27 -0.47
N GLN A 132 -2.76 17.51 -1.54
CA GLN A 132 -2.72 18.06 -2.88
C GLN A 132 -4.09 18.58 -3.35
N VAL A 133 -5.17 17.88 -3.01
CA VAL A 133 -6.53 18.35 -3.28
C VAL A 133 -6.83 19.64 -2.51
N ALA A 134 -6.39 19.74 -1.27
CA ALA A 134 -6.53 20.95 -0.46
C ALA A 134 -5.77 22.14 -1.07
N GLU A 135 -4.54 21.94 -1.52
CA GLU A 135 -3.75 22.96 -2.20
C GLU A 135 -4.40 23.43 -3.50
N ASN A 136 -4.94 22.50 -4.28
CA ASN A 136 -5.65 22.80 -5.51
C ASN A 136 -6.87 23.70 -5.23
N ALA A 137 -7.66 23.39 -4.21
CA ALA A 137 -8.81 24.19 -3.81
C ALA A 137 -8.39 25.59 -3.33
N ALA A 138 -7.33 25.69 -2.53
CA ALA A 138 -6.82 26.97 -2.00
C ALA A 138 -6.28 27.90 -3.10
N GLY A 139 -5.73 27.32 -4.19
CA GLY A 139 -5.21 28.06 -5.33
C GLY A 139 -6.26 28.44 -6.37
N ALA A 140 -7.53 28.06 -6.18
CA ALA A 140 -8.59 28.35 -7.15
C ALA A 140 -9.12 29.79 -6.99
N ASP A 141 -9.35 30.46 -8.14
CA ASP A 141 -9.81 31.85 -8.17
C ASP A 141 -11.30 32.05 -7.80
N ASN A 142 -12.05 30.96 -7.62
CA ASN A 142 -13.50 31.00 -7.40
C ASN A 142 -13.88 30.13 -6.23
N ASP A 143 -14.03 30.51 -5.09
CA ASP A 143 -14.58 29.78 -3.92
C ASP A 143 -14.92 28.29 -4.15
N VAL A 144 -14.11 27.61 -4.98
CA VAL A 144 -14.30 26.21 -5.32
C VAL A 144 -13.91 25.35 -4.14
N THR A 145 -14.82 24.47 -3.74
CA THR A 145 -14.54 23.48 -2.71
C THR A 145 -14.48 22.08 -3.32
N HIS A 146 -13.49 21.32 -2.92
CA HIS A 146 -13.44 19.88 -3.17
C HIS A 146 -13.89 19.14 -1.93
N ARG A 147 -14.50 17.98 -2.14
CA ARG A 147 -14.93 17.11 -1.03
C ARG A 147 -14.39 15.71 -1.25
N ILE A 148 -14.06 15.05 -0.15
CA ILE A 148 -13.60 13.67 -0.12
C ILE A 148 -14.44 12.86 0.86
N SER A 149 -14.85 11.66 0.44
CA SER A 149 -15.43 10.62 1.27
C SER A 149 -14.48 9.44 1.35
N ILE A 150 -14.50 8.71 2.44
CA ILE A 150 -13.66 7.52 2.65
C ILE A 150 -14.57 6.32 2.89
N VAL A 151 -14.40 5.28 2.10
CA VAL A 151 -15.02 3.96 2.27
C VAL A 151 -13.87 2.95 2.44
N LYS A 152 -13.97 2.08 3.43
CA LYS A 152 -13.06 0.94 3.58
C LYS A 152 -13.78 -0.35 3.24
N PHE A 153 -13.07 -1.33 2.69
CA PHE A 153 -13.62 -2.66 2.47
C PHE A 153 -12.68 -3.75 2.99
N ALA A 154 -13.24 -4.77 3.53
CA ALA A 154 -12.56 -5.97 3.98
C ALA A 154 -13.55 -7.13 4.01
N ASP A 155 -14.22 -7.37 5.12
CA ASP A 155 -15.17 -8.47 5.27
C ASP A 155 -16.47 -8.24 4.48
N ASP A 156 -17.19 -9.32 4.19
CA ASP A 156 -18.47 -9.32 3.50
C ASP A 156 -19.63 -8.99 4.46
N SER A 157 -19.42 -8.00 5.29
CA SER A 157 -20.39 -7.48 6.26
C SER A 157 -20.39 -5.96 6.22
N TYR A 158 -21.55 -5.37 6.02
CA TYR A 158 -21.70 -3.92 6.10
C TYR A 158 -21.83 -3.48 7.57
N ALA A 159 -21.12 -2.45 7.95
CA ALA A 159 -21.40 -1.75 9.20
C ALA A 159 -22.64 -0.87 9.03
N ASP A 160 -23.39 -0.70 10.09
CA ASP A 160 -24.63 0.06 10.14
C ASP A 160 -24.43 1.55 10.52
N SER A 161 -23.20 1.98 10.60
CA SER A 161 -22.81 3.33 11.00
C SER A 161 -21.69 3.88 10.12
N VAL A 162 -21.48 5.18 10.19
CA VAL A 162 -20.33 5.85 9.60
C VAL A 162 -19.20 5.91 10.65
N GLY A 163 -18.06 5.35 10.34
CA GLY A 163 -16.93 5.27 11.25
C GLY A 163 -15.92 4.20 10.87
N ASN A 164 -15.15 3.73 11.84
CA ASN A 164 -14.11 2.73 11.64
C ASN A 164 -14.19 1.62 12.71
N ASP A 165 -15.34 0.97 12.77
CA ASP A 165 -15.59 -0.09 13.75
C ASP A 165 -15.16 -1.45 13.19
N ARG A 166 -14.80 -2.37 14.08
CA ARG A 166 -14.51 -3.76 13.75
C ARG A 166 -15.69 -4.64 14.09
N GLN A 167 -15.81 -5.79 13.40
CA GLN A 167 -16.91 -6.74 13.62
C GLN A 167 -16.99 -7.23 15.05
N ASP A 168 -15.89 -7.68 15.63
CA ASP A 168 -15.78 -8.02 17.04
C ASP A 168 -14.32 -8.04 17.53
N ASP A 169 -14.13 -8.07 18.84
CA ASP A 169 -12.81 -8.09 19.47
C ASP A 169 -12.11 -9.45 19.35
N TYR A 170 -12.84 -10.51 19.09
CA TYR A 170 -12.30 -11.87 19.03
C TYR A 170 -11.65 -12.20 17.69
N TYR A 171 -12.34 -11.87 16.58
CA TYR A 171 -11.82 -12.10 15.23
C TYR A 171 -11.14 -10.88 14.64
N ALA A 172 -11.40 -9.70 15.18
CA ALA A 172 -10.81 -8.42 14.77
C ALA A 172 -10.94 -8.12 13.26
N TYR A 173 -12.04 -8.54 12.63
CA TYR A 173 -12.31 -8.22 11.24
C TYR A 173 -12.81 -6.79 11.07
N ASN A 174 -12.34 -6.11 10.04
CA ASN A 174 -12.96 -4.87 9.61
C ASN A 174 -14.28 -5.17 8.90
N TYR A 175 -15.32 -4.43 9.24
CA TYR A 175 -16.49 -4.31 8.39
C TYR A 175 -16.11 -3.57 7.11
N THR A 176 -16.87 -3.78 6.02
CA THR A 176 -16.94 -2.84 4.92
C THR A 176 -17.83 -1.70 5.37
N GLN A 177 -17.29 -0.50 5.41
CA GLN A 177 -17.92 0.64 6.12
C GLN A 177 -17.60 1.98 5.46
N ILE A 178 -18.58 2.87 5.47
CA ILE A 178 -18.31 4.29 5.17
C ILE A 178 -17.59 4.88 6.38
N VAL A 179 -16.35 5.27 6.20
CA VAL A 179 -15.51 5.84 7.28
C VAL A 179 -15.81 7.31 7.47
N LYS A 180 -15.96 8.04 6.37
CA LYS A 180 -16.33 9.46 6.34
C LYS A 180 -17.27 9.73 5.17
N ASP A 181 -18.38 10.42 5.43
CA ASP A 181 -19.18 11.03 4.38
C ASP A 181 -18.40 12.18 3.72
N PHE A 182 -18.91 12.76 2.67
CA PHE A 182 -18.25 13.87 2.00
C PHE A 182 -17.87 14.98 2.99
N THR A 183 -16.59 15.27 3.01
CA THR A 183 -15.96 16.26 3.88
C THR A 183 -15.26 17.27 3.01
N THR A 184 -15.52 18.56 3.23
CA THR A 184 -14.84 19.65 2.51
C THR A 184 -13.35 19.62 2.82
N VAL A 185 -12.51 19.67 1.79
CA VAL A 185 -11.06 19.58 1.90
C VAL A 185 -10.47 20.97 2.16
N ASP A 186 -10.79 21.52 3.31
CA ASP A 186 -10.18 22.74 3.89
C ASP A 186 -9.24 22.32 5.04
N ALA A 187 -8.69 23.28 5.77
CA ALA A 187 -7.73 22.97 6.85
C ALA A 187 -8.33 22.03 7.92
N ALA A 188 -9.58 22.25 8.32
CA ALA A 188 -10.26 21.38 9.28
C ALA A 188 -10.59 20.02 8.67
N GLY A 189 -11.03 19.99 7.43
CA GLY A 189 -11.36 18.76 6.69
C GLY A 189 -10.13 17.89 6.48
N VAL A 190 -8.98 18.46 6.15
CA VAL A 190 -7.71 17.74 6.02
C VAL A 190 -7.38 17.00 7.31
N GLN A 191 -7.50 17.65 8.46
CA GLN A 191 -7.23 17.02 9.75
C GLN A 191 -8.19 15.85 10.03
N GLN A 192 -9.47 16.00 9.73
CA GLN A 192 -10.46 14.95 9.91
C GLN A 192 -10.19 13.74 8.99
N LEU A 193 -9.91 14.02 7.72
CA LEU A 193 -9.66 12.98 6.71
C LEU A 193 -8.36 12.23 7.00
N THR A 194 -7.26 12.94 7.25
CA THR A 194 -5.96 12.32 7.53
C THR A 194 -5.99 11.55 8.85
N GLY A 195 -6.68 12.05 9.87
CA GLY A 195 -6.88 11.33 11.11
C GLY A 195 -7.65 10.02 10.91
N ALA A 196 -8.67 10.03 10.05
CA ALA A 196 -9.43 8.83 9.71
C ALA A 196 -8.56 7.82 8.94
N ILE A 197 -7.71 8.29 8.02
CA ILE A 197 -6.78 7.43 7.27
C ILE A 197 -5.75 6.78 8.21
N GLU A 198 -5.18 7.54 9.12
CA GLU A 198 -4.19 7.03 10.10
C GLU A 198 -4.77 6.01 11.07
N ALA A 199 -6.07 6.05 11.30
CA ALA A 199 -6.78 5.11 12.17
C ALA A 199 -7.13 3.77 11.49
N LEU A 200 -6.92 3.63 10.19
CA LEU A 200 -7.18 2.38 9.47
C LEU A 200 -6.18 1.30 9.88
N GLU A 201 -6.69 0.10 10.08
CA GLU A 201 -5.87 -1.07 10.44
C GLU A 201 -6.27 -2.27 9.57
N PRO A 202 -5.31 -3.12 9.14
CA PRO A 202 -5.60 -4.22 8.24
C PRO A 202 -6.17 -5.43 8.99
N ALA A 203 -7.31 -5.92 8.55
CA ALA A 203 -7.89 -7.20 8.99
C ALA A 203 -9.08 -7.59 8.11
N GLY A 204 -9.21 -8.85 7.75
CA GLY A 204 -10.36 -9.39 7.03
C GLY A 204 -10.12 -9.71 5.56
N ALA A 205 -11.18 -9.93 4.83
CA ALA A 205 -11.20 -10.30 3.42
C ALA A 205 -11.05 -9.08 2.48
N THR A 206 -11.27 -9.27 1.18
CA THR A 206 -11.11 -8.24 0.15
C THR A 206 -12.40 -8.09 -0.64
N SER A 207 -13.46 -7.66 0.04
CA SER A 207 -14.81 -7.52 -0.53
C SER A 207 -14.97 -6.19 -1.26
N VAL A 208 -14.27 -6.03 -2.37
CA VAL A 208 -14.28 -4.80 -3.18
C VAL A 208 -15.66 -4.48 -3.76
N ASP A 209 -16.47 -5.48 -4.05
CA ASP A 209 -17.85 -5.35 -4.48
C ASP A 209 -18.69 -4.60 -3.43
N TYR A 210 -18.52 -4.93 -2.15
CA TYR A 210 -19.17 -4.24 -1.04
C TYR A 210 -18.66 -2.79 -0.92
N GLY A 211 -17.35 -2.59 -1.11
CA GLY A 211 -16.76 -1.24 -1.10
C GLY A 211 -17.34 -0.34 -2.18
N LEU A 212 -17.46 -0.85 -3.41
CA LEU A 212 -18.06 -0.10 -4.53
C LEU A 212 -19.56 0.15 -4.32
N THR A 213 -20.26 -0.78 -3.70
CA THR A 213 -21.67 -0.61 -3.35
C THR A 213 -21.86 0.55 -2.38
N LEU A 214 -21.03 0.64 -1.35
CA LEU A 214 -21.06 1.78 -0.42
C LEU A 214 -20.64 3.08 -1.08
N ALA A 215 -19.69 3.05 -2.01
CA ALA A 215 -19.32 4.24 -2.78
C ALA A 215 -20.51 4.78 -3.57
N GLN A 216 -21.33 3.90 -4.14
CA GLN A 216 -22.57 4.29 -4.82
C GLN A 216 -23.57 4.92 -3.84
N ASP A 217 -23.73 4.36 -2.64
CA ASP A 217 -24.58 4.94 -1.60
C ASP A 217 -24.15 6.36 -1.23
N VAL A 218 -22.84 6.57 -1.06
CA VAL A 218 -22.26 7.88 -0.75
C VAL A 218 -22.56 8.89 -1.88
N LEU A 219 -22.32 8.50 -3.13
CA LEU A 219 -22.54 9.36 -4.30
C LEU A 219 -24.01 9.70 -4.48
N ASP A 220 -24.89 8.74 -4.26
CA ASP A 220 -26.33 8.94 -4.39
C ASP A 220 -26.95 9.68 -3.19
N GLY A 221 -26.22 9.75 -2.07
CA GLY A 221 -26.74 10.34 -0.83
C GLY A 221 -27.85 9.51 -0.20
N GLN A 222 -27.83 8.20 -0.43
CA GLN A 222 -28.88 7.30 0.02
C GLN A 222 -28.28 6.05 0.65
N TRP A 223 -28.54 5.88 1.95
CA TRP A 223 -28.16 4.68 2.67
C TRP A 223 -29.07 3.51 2.29
N ARG A 224 -28.53 2.50 1.63
CA ARG A 224 -29.25 1.32 1.16
C ARG A 224 -28.81 0.03 1.85
N HIS A 225 -27.63 0.05 2.47
CA HIS A 225 -26.96 -1.14 2.99
C HIS A 225 -26.71 -0.99 4.49
N ASP A 226 -27.55 -1.63 5.29
CA ASP A 226 -27.40 -1.65 6.74
C ASP A 226 -26.62 -2.88 7.21
N GLY A 227 -26.23 -2.87 8.50
CA GLY A 227 -25.56 -3.99 9.16
C GLY A 227 -26.52 -5.06 9.68
N GLY A 228 -27.80 -4.94 9.40
CA GLY A 228 -28.83 -5.86 9.89
C GLY A 228 -29.36 -5.56 11.30
N GLU A 229 -28.93 -4.48 11.89
CA GLU A 229 -29.33 -4.04 13.23
C GLU A 229 -30.58 -3.14 13.17
N TRP A 230 -31.73 -3.71 13.26
CA TRP A 230 -33.03 -3.01 13.06
C TRP A 230 -33.35 -1.89 14.07
N TRP A 231 -32.64 -1.80 15.17
CA TRP A 231 -32.81 -0.74 16.18
C TRP A 231 -31.88 0.47 15.98
N VAL A 232 -30.96 0.41 15.01
CA VAL A 232 -30.06 1.52 14.68
C VAL A 232 -30.64 2.32 13.54
N GLU A 233 -30.70 3.64 13.69
CA GLU A 233 -31.11 4.53 12.61
C GLU A 233 -30.07 4.55 11.49
N ASP A 234 -30.55 4.52 10.24
CA ASP A 234 -29.67 4.64 9.08
C ASP A 234 -28.96 6.00 9.06
N PRO A 235 -27.67 6.03 8.77
CA PRO A 235 -26.94 7.28 8.60
C PRO A 235 -27.54 8.15 7.49
N THR A 236 -27.53 9.46 7.70
CA THR A 236 -27.90 10.41 6.66
C THR A 236 -26.68 10.78 5.85
N LEU A 237 -26.73 10.58 4.54
CA LEU A 237 -25.64 10.87 3.60
C LEU A 237 -25.96 12.13 2.80
N THR A 238 -24.92 12.93 2.55
CA THR A 238 -25.03 14.20 1.84
C THR A 238 -25.30 14.03 0.34
N GLY A 239 -24.63 13.06 -0.29
CA GLY A 239 -24.67 12.83 -1.71
C GLY A 239 -23.73 13.76 -2.50
N ALA A 240 -23.46 13.38 -3.75
CA ALA A 240 -22.63 14.18 -4.65
C ALA A 240 -23.37 15.44 -5.09
N ARG A 241 -22.61 16.51 -5.32
CA ARG A 241 -23.13 17.76 -5.89
C ARG A 241 -23.32 17.63 -7.39
N GLN A 242 -24.36 18.25 -7.94
CA GLN A 242 -24.66 18.18 -9.38
C GLN A 242 -23.63 18.91 -10.23
N ASP A 243 -23.02 19.97 -9.70
CA ASP A 243 -22.02 20.79 -10.39
C ASP A 243 -20.59 20.27 -10.22
N ALA A 244 -20.39 19.22 -9.45
CA ALA A 244 -19.09 18.62 -9.19
C ALA A 244 -18.81 17.43 -10.12
N LYS A 245 -17.54 17.27 -10.49
CA LYS A 245 -17.07 16.06 -11.13
C LYS A 245 -16.97 14.97 -10.07
N GLN A 246 -17.58 13.82 -10.33
CA GLN A 246 -17.61 12.68 -9.45
C GLN A 246 -16.48 11.72 -9.79
N VAL A 247 -15.69 11.35 -8.79
CA VAL A 247 -14.52 10.49 -8.93
C VAL A 247 -14.55 9.42 -7.85
N VAL A 248 -14.25 8.18 -8.24
CA VAL A 248 -14.01 7.06 -7.33
C VAL A 248 -12.58 6.58 -7.53
N VAL A 249 -11.83 6.40 -6.45
CA VAL A 249 -10.47 5.85 -6.49
C VAL A 249 -10.43 4.59 -5.63
N VAL A 250 -10.14 3.46 -6.25
CA VAL A 250 -10.06 2.16 -5.58
C VAL A 250 -8.60 1.78 -5.38
N PHE A 251 -8.20 1.55 -4.13
CA PHE A 251 -6.90 0.99 -3.77
C PHE A 251 -7.09 -0.46 -3.35
N THR A 252 -6.34 -1.39 -3.95
CA THR A 252 -6.37 -2.80 -3.56
C THR A 252 -5.01 -3.46 -3.75
N ASP A 253 -4.71 -4.46 -2.92
CA ASP A 253 -3.44 -5.19 -2.96
C ASP A 253 -3.54 -6.56 -3.64
N GLY A 254 -4.71 -6.94 -4.12
CA GLY A 254 -4.82 -8.25 -4.74
C GLY A 254 -6.21 -8.77 -4.99
N GLU A 255 -6.35 -10.06 -4.74
CA GLU A 255 -7.49 -10.86 -5.18
C GLU A 255 -8.80 -10.46 -4.52
N PRO A 256 -9.81 -10.06 -5.31
CA PRO A 256 -11.13 -9.83 -4.75
C PRO A 256 -11.70 -11.14 -4.19
N ASN A 257 -12.15 -11.11 -2.94
CA ASN A 257 -12.72 -12.28 -2.28
C ASN A 257 -13.60 -11.91 -1.08
N HIS A 258 -14.38 -12.89 -0.61
CA HIS A 258 -15.15 -12.80 0.62
C HIS A 258 -14.57 -13.68 1.76
N GLY A 259 -13.29 -14.06 1.68
CA GLY A 259 -12.60 -14.80 2.74
C GLY A 259 -11.58 -15.83 2.29
N ASN A 260 -11.53 -16.18 1.01
CA ASN A 260 -10.64 -17.19 0.45
C ASN A 260 -9.87 -16.65 -0.77
N ASP A 261 -9.56 -17.53 -1.71
CA ASP A 261 -8.86 -17.19 -2.95
C ASP A 261 -9.70 -16.29 -3.87
N PHE A 262 -9.13 -15.91 -5.01
CA PHE A 262 -9.78 -15.10 -6.03
C PHE A 262 -11.22 -15.59 -6.32
N ASP A 263 -12.18 -14.69 -6.11
CA ASP A 263 -13.60 -14.96 -6.31
C ASP A 263 -14.11 -14.26 -7.57
N ASP A 264 -14.43 -15.04 -8.59
CA ASP A 264 -14.92 -14.53 -9.87
C ASP A 264 -16.23 -13.75 -9.71
N ASP A 265 -17.10 -14.14 -8.78
CA ASP A 265 -18.37 -13.47 -8.55
C ASP A 265 -18.15 -12.08 -7.92
N VAL A 266 -17.23 -11.97 -6.99
CA VAL A 266 -16.85 -10.68 -6.38
C VAL A 266 -16.26 -9.76 -7.44
N ALA A 267 -15.35 -10.26 -8.26
CA ALA A 267 -14.72 -9.51 -9.34
C ALA A 267 -15.77 -9.07 -10.40
N ALA A 268 -16.64 -9.97 -10.82
CA ALA A 268 -17.69 -9.68 -11.79
C ALA A 268 -18.67 -8.62 -11.27
N THR A 269 -19.09 -8.74 -10.02
CA THR A 269 -19.97 -7.77 -9.37
C THR A 269 -19.29 -6.39 -9.30
N ALA A 270 -18.01 -6.35 -8.96
CA ALA A 270 -17.26 -5.10 -8.91
C ALA A 270 -17.17 -4.43 -10.30
N VAL A 271 -16.88 -5.21 -11.35
CA VAL A 271 -16.85 -4.68 -12.72
C VAL A 271 -18.19 -4.10 -13.12
N ASN A 272 -19.29 -4.81 -12.83
CA ASN A 272 -20.65 -4.34 -13.16
C ASN A 272 -21.07 -3.11 -12.36
N LEU A 273 -20.72 -3.04 -11.08
CA LEU A 273 -20.95 -1.84 -10.26
C LEU A 273 -20.18 -0.64 -10.81
N ALA A 274 -18.93 -0.85 -11.19
CA ALA A 274 -18.13 0.19 -11.82
C ALA A 274 -18.69 0.61 -13.18
N HIS A 275 -19.23 -0.32 -13.94
CA HIS A 275 -19.93 -0.01 -15.19
C HIS A 275 -21.11 0.96 -14.96
N ASP A 276 -21.93 0.69 -13.95
CA ASP A 276 -23.05 1.57 -13.59
C ASP A 276 -22.57 2.95 -13.15
N LEU A 277 -21.51 3.02 -12.35
CA LEU A 277 -20.89 4.29 -11.95
C LEU A 277 -20.41 5.09 -13.16
N LYS A 278 -19.68 4.46 -14.07
CA LYS A 278 -19.16 5.09 -15.29
C LYS A 278 -20.29 5.57 -16.20
N ASN A 279 -21.38 4.81 -16.34
CA ASN A 279 -22.56 5.22 -17.08
C ASN A 279 -23.27 6.45 -16.49
N ASN A 280 -23.11 6.67 -15.19
CA ASN A 280 -23.65 7.83 -14.49
C ASN A 280 -22.67 9.02 -14.46
N GLY A 281 -21.62 8.97 -15.27
CA GLY A 281 -20.65 10.06 -15.39
C GLY A 281 -19.54 10.06 -14.34
N VAL A 282 -19.40 9.00 -13.56
CA VAL A 282 -18.34 8.87 -12.56
C VAL A 282 -17.06 8.37 -13.22
N THR A 283 -15.96 9.04 -12.95
CA THR A 283 -14.62 8.57 -13.35
C THR A 283 -14.09 7.64 -12.28
N VAL A 284 -13.68 6.43 -12.66
CA VAL A 284 -13.17 5.43 -11.74
C VAL A 284 -11.70 5.17 -12.00
N TYR A 285 -10.88 5.39 -10.97
CA TYR A 285 -9.45 5.06 -10.95
C TYR A 285 -9.24 3.81 -10.12
N THR A 286 -8.31 2.97 -10.53
CA THR A 286 -7.85 1.83 -9.74
C THR A 286 -6.35 1.91 -9.52
N ILE A 287 -5.90 1.57 -8.32
CA ILE A 287 -4.48 1.54 -7.95
C ILE A 287 -4.19 0.15 -7.38
N GLY A 288 -3.33 -0.60 -8.08
CA GLY A 288 -2.94 -1.96 -7.71
C GLY A 288 -1.62 -1.97 -6.95
N MET A 289 -1.66 -2.41 -5.70
CA MET A 289 -0.51 -2.53 -4.81
C MET A 289 -0.05 -3.97 -4.71
N PHE A 290 0.26 -4.59 -5.86
CA PHE A 290 0.78 -5.96 -5.93
C PHE A 290 1.87 -6.06 -7.00
N GLU A 291 2.76 -7.03 -6.83
CA GLU A 291 4.02 -7.14 -7.59
C GLU A 291 3.81 -7.18 -9.11
N ASP A 292 2.79 -7.90 -9.58
CA ASP A 292 2.54 -8.10 -11.02
C ASP A 292 1.51 -7.10 -11.58
N ALA A 293 1.24 -6.00 -10.89
CA ALA A 293 0.32 -4.97 -11.36
C ALA A 293 0.88 -4.32 -12.63
N ASP A 294 0.15 -4.47 -13.73
CA ASP A 294 0.53 -3.96 -15.05
C ASP A 294 -0.74 -3.57 -15.84
N PRO A 295 -0.96 -2.25 -16.05
CA PRO A 295 -2.13 -1.78 -16.79
C PRO A 295 -2.21 -2.29 -18.24
N ASP A 296 -1.10 -2.70 -18.83
CA ASP A 296 -1.04 -3.16 -20.22
C ASP A 296 -1.27 -4.67 -20.35
N ASP A 297 -1.16 -5.43 -19.27
CA ASP A 297 -1.36 -6.87 -19.28
C ASP A 297 -2.82 -7.25 -18.98
N ILE A 298 -3.64 -7.29 -20.03
CA ILE A 298 -5.04 -7.70 -19.93
C ILE A 298 -5.28 -9.21 -20.00
N ARG A 299 -4.22 -10.01 -20.08
CA ARG A 299 -4.31 -11.48 -20.05
C ARG A 299 -4.31 -12.03 -18.64
N ASP A 300 -3.60 -11.36 -17.74
CA ASP A 300 -3.61 -11.67 -16.33
C ASP A 300 -4.96 -11.29 -15.71
N ASN A 301 -5.52 -12.16 -14.90
CA ASN A 301 -6.85 -12.00 -14.32
C ASN A 301 -6.97 -10.76 -13.45
N PHE A 302 -5.94 -10.47 -12.65
CA PHE A 302 -5.94 -9.29 -11.79
C PHE A 302 -5.92 -8.00 -12.58
N ASN A 303 -5.01 -7.91 -13.54
CA ASN A 303 -4.86 -6.72 -14.36
C ASN A 303 -6.08 -6.48 -15.23
N LYS A 304 -6.70 -7.56 -15.73
CA LYS A 304 -7.96 -7.49 -16.45
C LYS A 304 -9.09 -6.97 -15.57
N TYR A 305 -9.19 -7.47 -14.34
CA TYR A 305 -10.17 -7.03 -13.35
C TYR A 305 -9.97 -5.55 -13.00
N MET A 306 -8.75 -5.14 -12.68
CA MET A 306 -8.43 -3.75 -12.34
C MET A 306 -8.73 -2.80 -13.50
N ASN A 307 -8.41 -3.21 -14.73
CA ASN A 307 -8.78 -2.47 -15.93
C ASN A 307 -10.29 -2.40 -16.13
N GLY A 308 -10.99 -3.50 -15.89
CA GLY A 308 -12.45 -3.56 -16.06
C GLY A 308 -13.21 -2.67 -15.07
N VAL A 309 -12.67 -2.50 -13.87
CA VAL A 309 -13.22 -1.56 -12.87
C VAL A 309 -12.91 -0.12 -13.25
N SER A 310 -11.71 0.16 -13.75
CA SER A 310 -11.27 1.52 -14.09
C SER A 310 -11.98 2.10 -15.30
N SER A 311 -11.86 3.42 -15.47
CA SER A 311 -12.37 4.15 -16.64
C SER A 311 -11.51 3.93 -17.89
N ASN A 312 -10.45 3.11 -17.84
CA ASN A 312 -9.74 2.66 -19.03
C ASN A 312 -10.69 1.94 -20.01
N TYR A 313 -11.65 1.22 -19.46
CA TYR A 313 -12.65 0.47 -20.23
C TYR A 313 -14.06 0.88 -19.80
N PRO A 314 -14.58 1.97 -20.31
CA PRO A 314 -15.86 2.54 -19.84
C PRO A 314 -17.06 1.62 -20.06
N ASN A 315 -16.96 0.67 -20.99
CA ASN A 315 -18.05 -0.24 -21.35
C ASN A 315 -17.85 -1.66 -20.80
N ALA A 316 -16.84 -1.87 -19.96
CA ALA A 316 -16.55 -3.20 -19.41
C ALA A 316 -17.73 -3.76 -18.61
N THR A 317 -18.08 -5.00 -18.89
CA THR A 317 -19.11 -5.76 -18.17
C THR A 317 -18.62 -7.16 -17.86
N ALA A 318 -19.24 -7.77 -16.89
CA ALA A 318 -18.96 -9.17 -16.56
C ALA A 318 -20.26 -9.93 -16.34
N THR A 319 -20.25 -11.23 -16.62
CA THR A 319 -21.39 -12.11 -16.40
C THR A 319 -21.09 -13.02 -15.22
N ASN A 320 -21.90 -12.92 -14.16
CA ASN A 320 -21.80 -13.84 -13.03
C ASN A 320 -22.27 -15.23 -13.46
N ARG A 321 -21.35 -16.18 -13.50
CA ARG A 321 -21.67 -17.59 -13.77
C ARG A 321 -21.07 -18.44 -12.68
N PHE A 322 -21.91 -19.03 -11.89
CA PHE A 322 -21.51 -19.94 -10.84
C PHE A 322 -20.65 -21.10 -11.38
N GLY A 323 -19.47 -21.29 -10.85
CA GLY A 323 -18.59 -22.42 -11.13
C GLY A 323 -17.69 -22.28 -12.36
N GLN A 324 -17.57 -21.11 -12.97
CA GLN A 324 -16.60 -20.87 -14.05
C GLN A 324 -15.34 -20.19 -13.53
N ALA A 325 -14.22 -20.89 -13.58
CA ALA A 325 -12.90 -20.41 -13.16
C ALA A 325 -12.19 -19.58 -14.24
N SER A 326 -12.85 -19.13 -15.29
CA SER A 326 -12.20 -18.43 -16.39
C SER A 326 -12.76 -17.03 -16.60
N TRP A 327 -11.88 -16.05 -16.77
CA TRP A 327 -12.20 -14.67 -17.06
C TRP A 327 -12.81 -14.40 -18.44
N ASN A 328 -13.16 -15.45 -19.20
CA ASN A 328 -13.87 -15.29 -20.46
C ASN A 328 -15.25 -14.66 -20.31
N PHE A 329 -15.80 -14.60 -19.10
CA PHE A 329 -17.05 -13.94 -18.80
C PHE A 329 -16.90 -12.41 -18.70
N CYS A 330 -15.69 -11.87 -18.57
CA CYS A 330 -15.43 -10.43 -18.49
C CYS A 330 -15.14 -9.88 -19.89
N ASN A 331 -16.02 -9.01 -20.36
CA ASN A 331 -15.84 -8.30 -21.62
C ASN A 331 -15.41 -6.86 -21.33
N LEU A 332 -14.16 -6.55 -21.62
CA LEU A 332 -13.59 -5.22 -21.41
C LEU A 332 -14.15 -4.18 -22.38
N GLY A 333 -14.47 -4.57 -23.61
CA GLY A 333 -14.83 -3.61 -24.64
C GLY A 333 -13.61 -2.85 -25.16
N THR A 334 -13.83 -1.60 -25.59
CA THR A 334 -12.79 -0.77 -26.19
C THR A 334 -12.13 0.11 -25.12
N ARG A 335 -10.80 0.10 -25.11
CA ARG A 335 -10.03 0.99 -24.24
C ARG A 335 -10.12 2.44 -24.72
N VAL A 336 -10.20 3.39 -23.79
CA VAL A 336 -10.12 4.81 -24.11
C VAL A 336 -8.78 5.16 -24.77
N THR A 337 -8.80 6.11 -25.66
CA THR A 337 -7.61 6.52 -26.45
C THR A 337 -6.71 7.48 -25.69
N GLU A 338 -7.25 8.22 -24.73
CA GLU A 338 -6.53 9.22 -23.94
C GLU A 338 -6.64 8.94 -22.46
N GLY A 339 -5.52 9.13 -21.76
CA GLY A 339 -5.44 8.96 -20.32
C GLY A 339 -5.21 7.54 -19.87
N ASN A 340 -4.93 7.42 -18.60
CA ASN A 340 -4.78 6.14 -17.90
C ASN A 340 -5.51 6.26 -16.56
N TYR A 341 -6.28 5.24 -16.21
CA TYR A 341 -7.09 5.20 -15.00
C TYR A 341 -6.81 3.97 -14.12
N TYR A 342 -5.86 3.15 -14.53
CA TYR A 342 -5.32 2.09 -13.69
C TYR A 342 -3.83 2.29 -13.53
N PHE A 343 -3.38 2.47 -12.28
CA PHE A 343 -1.98 2.66 -11.92
C PHE A 343 -1.51 1.47 -11.11
N ALA A 344 -0.32 0.99 -11.45
CA ALA A 344 0.38 -0.04 -10.70
C ALA A 344 1.39 0.61 -9.77
N ALA A 345 1.55 0.05 -8.59
CA ALA A 345 2.60 0.43 -7.65
C ALA A 345 3.28 -0.84 -7.15
N ASP A 346 4.55 -1.02 -7.52
CA ASP A 346 5.36 -2.19 -7.14
C ASP A 346 6.08 -1.97 -5.81
N ASP A 347 6.28 -0.71 -5.43
CA ASP A 347 6.93 -0.33 -4.18
C ASP A 347 6.32 0.97 -3.62
N ALA A 348 6.73 1.34 -2.41
CA ALA A 348 6.21 2.51 -1.72
C ALA A 348 6.52 3.84 -2.45
N GLU A 349 7.62 3.91 -3.20
CA GLU A 349 8.00 5.11 -3.93
C GLU A 349 7.08 5.40 -5.12
N GLU A 350 6.56 4.36 -5.77
CA GLU A 350 5.65 4.52 -6.91
C GLU A 350 4.27 5.06 -6.51
N LEU A 351 3.87 4.87 -5.25
CA LEU A 351 2.62 5.42 -4.72
C LEU A 351 2.70 6.91 -4.40
N GLU A 352 3.88 7.44 -4.09
CA GLU A 352 4.10 8.86 -3.81
C GLU A 352 4.14 9.71 -5.08
#